data_4c2b895be392bc3c321c39d6c746cb03
#
_entry.id   4c2b895be392bc3c321c39d6c746cb03
#
_cell.length_a   1.000
_cell.length_b   1.000
_cell.length_c   1.000
_cell.angle_alpha   90.00
_cell.angle_beta   90.00
_cell.angle_gamma   90.00
#
_symmetry.space_group_name_H-M   'P 1'
#
loop_
_entity.id
_entity.type
_entity.pdbx_description
1 polymer ?
#
loop_
_entity_poly.entity_id
_entity_poly.type
_entity_poly.pdbx_seq_one_letter_code
_entity_poly.pdbx_strand_id
1 'polypeptide(L)'
;MARIDLHNFFKYYDETNPKHVAAVEQLEVDLADSPLMDDSANWVRIYRTPVSKPKSNILEVPYYPQTDNYRDPQRTCNSSACAMCLEYFKPGTLKGSKGDDAYIRKVFSIGDTTDHSVQTRVLDSYGIKSQFSYRLSFDDLDRELEEGRPVVIGILHRGTLSRPTGGHMCVVIGKTLTGDYVVNDPYGDLNDGYTSSVYNGKGAIYKRSVLEKRWTPDGPTSGWGRIFQVKK
;
A
#
# COMPACT_ATOMS: atom_id res chain seq x y z
N MET A 1 -33.25 -18.31 18.59
CA MET A 1 -32.76 -16.94 18.66
C MET A 1 -31.37 -16.89 17.98
N ALA A 2 -31.23 -16.15 16.91
CA ALA A 2 -29.93 -15.92 16.30
C ALA A 2 -29.10 -15.05 17.27
N ARG A 3 -27.93 -15.51 17.67
CA ARG A 3 -26.97 -14.67 18.42
C ARG A 3 -26.37 -13.67 17.45
N ILE A 4 -26.56 -12.39 17.73
CA ILE A 4 -25.85 -11.33 17.00
C ILE A 4 -24.40 -11.36 17.47
N ASP A 5 -23.48 -11.63 16.56
CA ASP A 5 -22.05 -11.52 16.84
C ASP A 5 -21.64 -10.05 16.73
N LEU A 6 -21.75 -9.33 17.85
CA LEU A 6 -21.43 -7.91 17.94
C LEU A 6 -19.97 -7.63 17.59
N HIS A 7 -19.05 -8.57 17.86
CA HIS A 7 -17.65 -8.41 17.50
C HIS A 7 -17.46 -8.33 15.98
N ASN A 8 -18.10 -9.22 15.22
CA ASN A 8 -18.08 -9.17 13.77
C ASN A 8 -18.86 -7.98 13.20
N PHE A 9 -19.97 -7.58 13.81
CA PHE A 9 -20.72 -6.40 13.40
C PHE A 9 -19.86 -5.14 13.48
N PHE A 10 -19.20 -4.86 14.60
CA PHE A 10 -18.37 -3.67 14.79
C PHE A 10 -17.06 -3.72 13.99
N LYS A 11 -16.54 -4.88 13.65
CA LYS A 11 -15.39 -5.05 12.78
C LYS A 11 -15.62 -4.47 11.38
N TYR A 12 -16.86 -4.49 10.89
CA TYR A 12 -17.25 -3.99 9.57
C TYR A 12 -18.10 -2.71 9.63
N TYR A 13 -18.24 -2.12 10.81
CA TYR A 13 -18.99 -0.89 10.99
C TYR A 13 -18.30 0.29 10.29
N ASP A 14 -19.06 0.96 9.44
CA ASP A 14 -18.64 2.19 8.73
C ASP A 14 -19.61 3.32 9.11
N GLU A 15 -19.14 4.29 9.90
CA GLU A 15 -19.95 5.42 10.36
C GLU A 15 -20.34 6.38 9.24
N THR A 16 -19.73 6.28 8.04
CA THR A 16 -20.14 7.05 6.87
C THR A 16 -21.28 6.39 6.11
N ASN A 17 -21.58 5.12 6.43
CA ASN A 17 -22.69 4.38 5.85
C ASN A 17 -23.96 4.59 6.69
N PRO A 18 -24.99 5.30 6.18
CA PRO A 18 -26.20 5.61 6.95
C PRO A 18 -26.97 4.36 7.40
N LYS A 19 -26.83 3.22 6.70
CA LYS A 19 -27.43 1.96 7.12
C LYS A 19 -26.75 1.35 8.34
N HIS A 20 -25.42 1.51 8.43
CA HIS A 20 -24.66 1.04 9.60
C HIS A 20 -24.97 1.91 10.82
N VAL A 21 -25.08 3.23 10.66
CA VAL A 21 -25.44 4.18 11.72
C VAL A 21 -26.85 3.85 12.23
N ALA A 22 -27.85 3.73 11.35
CA ALA A 22 -29.21 3.39 11.72
C ALA A 22 -29.31 2.02 12.43
N ALA A 23 -28.51 1.04 12.03
CA ALA A 23 -28.47 -0.27 12.69
C ALA A 23 -27.93 -0.19 14.13
N VAL A 24 -26.94 0.67 14.40
CA VAL A 24 -26.42 0.90 15.75
C VAL A 24 -27.45 1.63 16.61
N GLU A 25 -28.07 2.69 16.06
CA GLU A 25 -29.12 3.44 16.76
C GLU A 25 -30.30 2.54 17.11
N GLN A 26 -30.73 1.65 16.20
CA GLN A 26 -31.79 0.68 16.48
C GLN A 26 -31.38 -0.33 17.56
N LEU A 27 -30.13 -0.81 17.52
CA LEU A 27 -29.61 -1.74 18.53
C LEU A 27 -29.56 -1.09 19.91
N GLU A 28 -29.25 0.21 20.00
CA GLU A 28 -29.29 0.96 21.26
C GLU A 28 -30.71 1.05 21.83
N VAL A 29 -31.72 1.29 20.97
CA VAL A 29 -33.13 1.31 21.35
C VAL A 29 -33.59 -0.09 21.83
N ASP A 30 -33.26 -1.12 21.07
CA ASP A 30 -33.67 -2.51 21.37
C ASP A 30 -33.03 -3.06 22.66
N LEU A 31 -31.88 -2.53 23.05
CA LEU A 31 -31.17 -2.93 24.27
C LEU A 31 -31.45 -2.04 25.47
N ALA A 32 -32.14 -0.88 25.28
CA ALA A 32 -32.35 0.11 26.35
C ALA A 32 -32.97 -0.43 27.63
N ASP A 33 -33.86 -1.42 27.50
CA ASP A 33 -34.54 -2.07 28.61
C ASP A 33 -34.05 -3.49 28.94
N SER A 34 -32.89 -3.87 28.39
CA SER A 34 -32.32 -5.21 28.57
C SER A 34 -31.42 -5.26 29.81
N PRO A 35 -31.56 -6.30 30.69
CA PRO A 35 -30.61 -6.51 31.78
C PRO A 35 -29.18 -6.79 31.35
N LEU A 36 -28.93 -6.90 30.05
CA LEU A 36 -27.58 -6.95 29.43
C LEU A 36 -26.97 -5.57 29.24
N MET A 37 -27.70 -4.48 29.59
CA MET A 37 -27.24 -3.09 29.33
C MET A 37 -26.03 -2.67 30.15
N ASP A 38 -25.82 -3.20 31.35
CA ASP A 38 -24.63 -2.85 32.13
C ASP A 38 -23.34 -3.29 31.43
N ASP A 39 -23.38 -4.42 30.74
CA ASP A 39 -22.24 -4.87 29.90
C ASP A 39 -22.27 -4.27 28.50
N SER A 40 -23.46 -4.11 27.89
CA SER A 40 -23.57 -3.58 26.52
C SER A 40 -23.30 -2.08 26.44
N ALA A 41 -23.67 -1.27 27.44
CA ALA A 41 -23.31 0.15 27.51
C ALA A 41 -21.79 0.34 27.55
N ASN A 42 -21.05 -0.55 28.19
CA ASN A 42 -19.60 -0.59 28.16
C ASN A 42 -19.06 -1.00 26.77
N TRP A 43 -19.69 -1.95 26.11
CA TRP A 43 -19.30 -2.37 24.75
C TRP A 43 -19.54 -1.27 23.73
N VAL A 44 -20.72 -0.65 23.72
CA VAL A 44 -21.04 0.50 22.85
C VAL A 44 -20.09 1.67 23.15
N ARG A 45 -19.78 1.94 24.44
CA ARG A 45 -18.84 2.99 24.83
C ARG A 45 -17.41 2.68 24.42
N ILE A 46 -16.96 1.42 24.51
CA ILE A 46 -15.64 0.97 24.08
C ILE A 46 -15.50 1.11 22.55
N TYR A 47 -16.54 0.79 21.81
CA TYR A 47 -16.52 0.91 20.34
C TYR A 47 -16.85 2.33 19.83
N ARG A 48 -17.55 3.18 20.63
CA ARG A 48 -17.77 4.61 20.38
C ARG A 48 -16.67 5.53 20.91
N THR A 49 -15.88 5.06 21.89
CA THR A 49 -14.67 5.83 22.19
C THR A 49 -13.92 5.91 20.86
N PRO A 50 -13.61 7.10 20.34
CA PRO A 50 -12.77 7.17 19.18
C PRO A 50 -11.42 6.54 19.57
N VAL A 51 -11.29 5.24 19.37
CA VAL A 51 -10.03 4.71 18.92
C VAL A 51 -9.79 5.62 17.73
N SER A 52 -8.85 6.56 17.86
CA SER A 52 -8.41 7.34 16.71
C SER A 52 -8.46 6.37 15.57
N LYS A 53 -9.45 6.56 14.64
CA LYS A 53 -9.62 5.62 13.53
C LYS A 53 -8.20 5.32 13.09
N PRO A 54 -7.77 4.10 12.93
CA PRO A 54 -6.64 3.90 12.07
C PRO A 54 -7.09 4.55 10.78
N LYS A 55 -6.70 5.82 10.59
CA LYS A 55 -6.82 6.47 9.31
C LYS A 55 -6.25 5.41 8.39
N SER A 56 -7.04 4.94 7.45
CA SER A 56 -6.45 4.31 6.28
C SER A 56 -5.56 5.40 5.70
N ASN A 57 -4.33 5.49 6.20
CA ASN A 57 -3.37 6.50 5.77
C ASN A 57 -2.91 6.06 4.39
N ILE A 58 -3.87 6.11 3.44
CA ILE A 58 -3.53 5.94 2.04
C ILE A 58 -2.89 7.24 1.61
N LEU A 59 -1.62 7.16 1.29
CA LEU A 59 -0.82 8.29 0.84
C LEU A 59 -1.21 8.64 -0.60
N GLU A 60 -1.36 9.91 -0.89
CA GLU A 60 -1.67 10.41 -2.24
C GLU A 60 -0.43 10.38 -3.15
N VAL A 61 0.07 9.18 -3.40
CA VAL A 61 1.23 8.95 -4.28
C VAL A 61 0.76 8.97 -5.74
N PRO A 62 1.35 9.81 -6.61
CA PRO A 62 1.03 9.80 -8.03
C PRO A 62 1.23 8.42 -8.65
N TYR A 63 0.47 8.10 -9.69
CA TYR A 63 0.58 6.84 -10.38
C TYR A 63 1.20 7.02 -11.77
N TYR A 64 2.27 6.28 -12.05
CA TYR A 64 2.93 6.22 -13.34
C TYR A 64 2.97 4.77 -13.82
N PRO A 65 2.21 4.40 -14.88
CA PRO A 65 2.29 3.06 -15.46
C PRO A 65 3.61 2.88 -16.20
N GLN A 66 4.29 1.75 -15.97
CA GLN A 66 5.54 1.48 -16.70
C GLN A 66 5.32 1.12 -18.16
N THR A 67 4.13 0.66 -18.52
CA THR A 67 3.83 0.09 -19.84
C THR A 67 3.82 1.11 -20.97
N ASP A 68 3.73 2.40 -20.66
CA ASP A 68 3.76 3.51 -21.60
C ASP A 68 5.09 4.29 -21.61
N ASN A 69 6.10 3.79 -20.91
CA ASN A 69 7.43 4.38 -20.87
C ASN A 69 8.11 4.34 -22.26
N TYR A 70 8.83 5.39 -22.58
CA TYR A 70 9.46 5.59 -23.90
C TYR A 70 10.51 4.54 -24.24
N ARG A 71 11.08 3.87 -23.23
CA ARG A 71 12.18 2.90 -23.40
C ARG A 71 12.03 1.73 -22.42
N ASP A 72 12.18 0.51 -22.93
CA ASP A 72 12.18 -0.75 -22.19
C ASP A 72 11.04 -0.91 -21.20
N PRO A 73 9.78 -0.65 -21.58
CA PRO A 73 8.64 -0.58 -20.67
C PRO A 73 8.44 -1.86 -19.84
N GLN A 74 8.93 -3.01 -20.32
CA GLN A 74 8.85 -4.28 -19.61
C GLN A 74 9.87 -4.42 -18.46
N ARG A 75 10.83 -3.48 -18.33
CA ARG A 75 11.92 -3.53 -17.36
C ARG A 75 11.96 -2.33 -16.42
N THR A 76 11.08 -1.35 -16.59
CA THR A 76 11.16 -0.05 -15.90
C THR A 76 10.34 0.05 -14.62
N CYS A 77 9.82 -1.07 -14.10
CA CYS A 77 9.03 -1.08 -12.86
C CYS A 77 9.70 -0.35 -11.69
N ASN A 78 11.00 -0.61 -11.47
CA ASN A 78 11.77 0.03 -10.41
C ASN A 78 11.88 1.55 -10.61
N SER A 79 12.06 1.99 -11.85
CA SER A 79 12.18 3.42 -12.16
C SER A 79 10.82 4.12 -12.02
N SER A 80 9.72 3.56 -12.53
CA SER A 80 8.39 4.14 -12.36
C SER A 80 7.98 4.18 -10.88
N ALA A 81 8.27 3.12 -10.11
CA ALA A 81 8.03 3.11 -8.66
C ALA A 81 8.82 4.20 -7.91
N CYS A 82 10.10 4.35 -8.23
CA CYS A 82 10.93 5.42 -7.64
C CYS A 82 10.46 6.82 -8.08
N ALA A 83 10.03 6.99 -9.33
CA ALA A 83 9.48 8.24 -9.85
C ALA A 83 8.19 8.65 -9.13
N MET A 84 7.27 7.69 -8.86
CA MET A 84 6.07 7.94 -8.05
C MET A 84 6.43 8.50 -6.66
N CYS A 85 7.42 7.90 -6.00
CA CYS A 85 7.89 8.37 -4.69
C CYS A 85 8.59 9.74 -4.77
N LEU A 86 9.40 9.98 -5.81
CA LEU A 86 10.03 11.29 -6.04
C LEU A 86 8.97 12.39 -6.16
N GLU A 87 7.96 12.19 -7.00
CA GLU A 87 6.90 13.18 -7.21
C GLU A 87 6.04 13.37 -5.96
N TYR A 88 5.83 12.31 -5.16
CA TYR A 88 5.17 12.41 -3.87
C TYR A 88 5.93 13.30 -2.87
N PHE A 89 7.24 13.13 -2.75
CA PHE A 89 8.07 13.91 -1.83
C PHE A 89 8.39 15.32 -2.34
N LYS A 90 8.45 15.49 -3.65
CA LYS A 90 8.75 16.76 -4.34
C LYS A 90 7.76 17.03 -5.47
N PRO A 91 6.52 17.40 -5.13
CA PRO A 91 5.48 17.66 -6.12
C PRO A 91 5.91 18.70 -7.17
N GLY A 92 5.59 18.44 -8.44
CA GLY A 92 5.91 19.30 -9.56
C GLY A 92 7.31 19.08 -10.17
N THR A 93 8.05 18.10 -9.66
CA THR A 93 9.37 17.70 -10.23
C THR A 93 9.18 16.94 -11.55
N LEU A 94 8.20 16.04 -11.61
CA LEU A 94 7.87 15.19 -12.76
C LEU A 94 6.50 15.60 -13.30
N LYS A 95 6.48 16.25 -14.46
CA LYS A 95 5.27 16.87 -15.00
C LYS A 95 4.51 15.95 -15.95
N GLY A 96 3.17 15.93 -15.81
CA GLY A 96 2.25 15.21 -16.70
C GLY A 96 2.17 13.71 -16.41
N SER A 97 1.30 13.04 -17.16
CA SER A 97 0.99 11.60 -17.00
C SER A 97 2.18 10.68 -17.30
N LYS A 98 3.15 11.16 -18.07
CA LYS A 98 4.42 10.49 -18.40
C LYS A 98 5.62 11.17 -17.71
N GLY A 99 5.40 11.70 -16.51
CA GLY A 99 6.44 12.38 -15.76
C GLY A 99 7.62 11.48 -15.42
N ASP A 100 7.39 10.19 -15.22
CA ASP A 100 8.44 9.18 -14.99
C ASP A 100 9.41 9.01 -16.17
N ASP A 101 9.02 9.33 -17.40
CA ASP A 101 9.95 9.34 -18.53
C ASP A 101 11.18 10.27 -18.31
N ALA A 102 10.97 11.41 -17.64
CA ALA A 102 12.08 12.31 -17.32
C ALA A 102 13.03 11.66 -16.29
N TYR A 103 12.49 10.99 -15.29
CA TYR A 103 13.24 10.21 -14.31
C TYR A 103 13.99 9.05 -14.99
N ILE A 104 13.32 8.30 -15.85
CA ILE A 104 13.84 7.14 -16.56
C ILE A 104 15.00 7.55 -17.50
N ARG A 105 14.90 8.69 -18.21
CA ARG A 105 16.03 9.22 -19.01
C ARG A 105 17.28 9.44 -18.16
N LYS A 106 17.10 9.97 -16.96
CA LYS A 106 18.21 10.18 -16.03
C LYS A 106 18.77 8.86 -15.52
N VAL A 107 17.93 7.87 -15.24
CA VAL A 107 18.38 6.51 -14.88
C VAL A 107 19.26 5.93 -16.00
N PHE A 108 18.76 5.89 -17.25
CA PHE A 108 19.50 5.35 -18.38
C PHE A 108 20.77 6.13 -18.76
N SER A 109 20.91 7.38 -18.32
CA SER A 109 22.15 8.13 -18.49
C SER A 109 23.24 7.72 -17.50
N ILE A 110 22.89 7.02 -16.42
CA ILE A 110 23.80 6.62 -15.35
C ILE A 110 24.06 5.11 -15.36
N GLY A 111 23.03 4.31 -15.71
CA GLY A 111 23.13 2.85 -15.71
C GLY A 111 21.83 2.15 -16.05
N ASP A 112 21.67 0.92 -15.60
CA ASP A 112 20.48 0.10 -15.88
C ASP A 112 19.31 0.41 -14.95
N THR A 113 18.09 0.34 -15.49
CA THR A 113 16.83 0.62 -14.78
C THR A 113 16.55 -0.37 -13.64
N THR A 114 17.10 -1.58 -13.72
CA THR A 114 16.95 -2.62 -12.68
C THR A 114 17.98 -2.52 -11.55
N ASP A 115 19.02 -1.69 -11.71
CA ASP A 115 20.06 -1.51 -10.70
C ASP A 115 19.59 -0.59 -9.58
N HIS A 116 19.49 -1.14 -8.37
CA HIS A 116 19.07 -0.40 -7.19
C HIS A 116 20.03 0.72 -6.80
N SER A 117 21.32 0.57 -7.06
CA SER A 117 22.31 1.60 -6.78
C SER A 117 22.17 2.80 -7.73
N VAL A 118 21.79 2.56 -8.98
CA VAL A 118 21.48 3.61 -9.97
C VAL A 118 20.26 4.40 -9.49
N GLN A 119 19.20 3.74 -9.04
CA GLN A 119 18.03 4.40 -8.48
C GLN A 119 18.40 5.28 -7.28
N THR A 120 19.26 4.78 -6.38
CA THR A 120 19.74 5.57 -5.23
C THR A 120 20.45 6.85 -5.67
N ARG A 121 21.37 6.75 -6.64
CA ARG A 121 22.09 7.92 -7.18
C ARG A 121 21.18 8.92 -7.86
N VAL A 122 20.19 8.43 -8.62
CA VAL A 122 19.22 9.32 -9.29
C VAL A 122 18.36 10.05 -8.26
N LEU A 123 17.79 9.34 -7.27
CA LEU A 123 17.01 9.95 -6.19
C LEU A 123 17.83 10.98 -5.41
N ASP A 124 19.08 10.63 -5.06
CA ASP A 124 19.99 11.54 -4.37
C ASP A 124 20.27 12.82 -5.17
N SER A 125 20.39 12.73 -6.49
CA SER A 125 20.55 13.90 -7.37
C SER A 125 19.34 14.85 -7.40
N TYR A 126 18.18 14.37 -6.96
CA TYR A 126 16.97 15.18 -6.68
C TYR A 126 16.87 15.60 -5.21
N GLY A 127 17.87 15.24 -4.38
CA GLY A 127 17.90 15.52 -2.94
C GLY A 127 16.98 14.62 -2.12
N ILE A 128 16.64 13.45 -2.64
CA ILE A 128 15.84 12.42 -1.93
C ILE A 128 16.80 11.34 -1.44
N LYS A 129 17.02 11.32 -0.13
CA LYS A 129 17.80 10.26 0.52
C LYS A 129 16.96 8.98 0.65
N SER A 130 17.54 7.88 0.22
CA SER A 130 16.88 6.57 0.26
C SER A 130 17.89 5.44 0.41
N GLN A 131 17.43 4.31 0.95
CA GLN A 131 18.21 3.10 1.12
C GLN A 131 17.45 1.90 0.58
N PHE A 132 18.12 1.06 -0.20
CA PHE A 132 17.61 -0.25 -0.59
C PHE A 132 18.06 -1.30 0.42
N SER A 133 17.13 -2.16 0.86
CA SER A 133 17.38 -3.22 1.84
C SER A 133 16.81 -4.54 1.33
N TYR A 134 17.44 -5.66 1.73
CA TYR A 134 16.94 -7.02 1.54
C TYR A 134 16.44 -7.63 2.86
N ARG A 135 16.17 -6.79 3.87
CA ARG A 135 15.84 -7.21 5.24
C ARG A 135 14.68 -6.42 5.82
N LEU A 136 13.67 -6.13 5.00
CA LEU A 136 12.47 -5.45 5.44
C LEU A 136 11.44 -6.45 5.97
N SER A 137 10.63 -5.98 6.91
CA SER A 137 9.50 -6.69 7.50
C SER A 137 8.20 -5.92 7.26
N PHE A 138 7.08 -6.53 7.59
CA PHE A 138 5.78 -5.83 7.62
C PHE A 138 5.74 -4.72 8.67
N ASP A 139 6.44 -4.88 9.78
CA ASP A 139 6.54 -3.82 10.80
C ASP A 139 7.30 -2.60 10.27
N ASP A 140 8.28 -2.81 9.38
CA ASP A 140 8.95 -1.71 8.68
C ASP A 140 7.99 -0.99 7.74
N LEU A 141 7.15 -1.72 6.97
CA LEU A 141 6.12 -1.09 6.13
C LEU A 141 5.14 -0.27 6.97
N ASP A 142 4.63 -0.85 8.04
CA ASP A 142 3.65 -0.19 8.91
C ASP A 142 4.24 1.10 9.50
N ARG A 143 5.47 1.06 10.01
CA ARG A 143 6.18 2.23 10.54
C ARG A 143 6.38 3.32 9.48
N GLU A 144 6.84 2.97 8.27
CA GLU A 144 7.04 3.94 7.20
C GLU A 144 5.74 4.61 6.79
N LEU A 145 4.65 3.83 6.66
CA LEU A 145 3.32 4.35 6.33
C LEU A 145 2.76 5.27 7.43
N GLU A 146 2.94 4.92 8.70
CA GLU A 146 2.54 5.74 9.85
C GLU A 146 3.27 7.09 9.86
N GLU A 147 4.53 7.10 9.42
CA GLU A 147 5.32 8.31 9.26
C GLU A 147 5.09 9.05 7.93
N GLY A 148 4.08 8.63 7.14
CA GLY A 148 3.71 9.27 5.89
C GLY A 148 4.68 9.01 4.74
N ARG A 149 5.45 7.93 4.79
CA ARG A 149 6.40 7.57 3.74
C ARG A 149 5.96 6.31 2.99
N PRO A 150 5.79 6.40 1.66
CA PRO A 150 5.56 5.22 0.83
C PRO A 150 6.84 4.36 0.76
N VAL A 151 6.67 3.06 0.52
CA VAL A 151 7.78 2.12 0.41
C VAL A 151 7.75 1.44 -0.95
N VAL A 152 8.86 1.49 -1.68
CA VAL A 152 9.01 0.69 -2.90
C VAL A 152 9.41 -0.72 -2.48
N ILE A 153 8.56 -1.71 -2.79
CA ILE A 153 8.85 -3.12 -2.50
C ILE A 153 9.08 -3.92 -3.78
N GLY A 154 9.90 -4.95 -3.66
CA GLY A 154 10.06 -5.92 -4.73
C GLY A 154 9.26 -7.19 -4.43
N ILE A 155 8.54 -7.71 -5.41
CA ILE A 155 7.71 -8.90 -5.26
C ILE A 155 8.01 -9.96 -6.33
N LEU A 156 7.79 -11.21 -6.00
CA LEU A 156 7.77 -12.31 -6.94
C LEU A 156 6.40 -12.37 -7.62
N HIS A 157 6.25 -11.66 -8.74
CA HIS A 157 4.96 -11.37 -9.36
C HIS A 157 4.42 -12.48 -10.29
N ARG A 158 5.25 -13.47 -10.60
CA ARG A 158 4.89 -14.61 -11.48
C ARG A 158 4.81 -15.93 -10.69
N GLY A 159 4.44 -16.98 -11.40
CA GLY A 159 4.27 -18.31 -10.80
C GLY A 159 3.07 -18.40 -9.85
N THR A 160 2.91 -19.55 -9.21
CA THR A 160 1.87 -19.79 -8.21
C THR A 160 2.29 -19.23 -6.83
N LEU A 161 1.34 -19.12 -5.89
CA LEU A 161 1.67 -18.70 -4.51
C LEU A 161 2.56 -19.71 -3.78
N SER A 162 2.54 -21.00 -4.17
CA SER A 162 3.42 -22.02 -3.62
C SER A 162 4.80 -22.03 -4.25
N ARG A 163 4.95 -21.45 -5.44
CA ARG A 163 6.22 -21.33 -6.18
C ARG A 163 6.27 -19.98 -6.90
N PRO A 164 6.34 -18.89 -6.16
CA PRO A 164 6.40 -17.56 -6.76
C PRO A 164 7.76 -17.34 -7.42
N THR A 165 7.76 -16.64 -8.55
CA THR A 165 8.95 -16.36 -9.36
C THR A 165 8.90 -14.96 -9.95
N GLY A 166 9.95 -14.60 -10.69
CA GLY A 166 10.11 -13.28 -11.30
C GLY A 166 10.50 -12.24 -10.26
N GLY A 167 10.74 -11.03 -10.72
CA GLY A 167 11.03 -9.87 -9.89
C GLY A 167 10.29 -8.66 -10.43
N HIS A 168 9.62 -7.90 -9.57
CA HIS A 168 8.85 -6.73 -9.95
C HIS A 168 8.83 -5.74 -8.80
N MET A 169 8.83 -4.44 -9.12
CA MET A 169 8.83 -3.37 -8.12
C MET A 169 7.52 -2.59 -8.18
N CYS A 170 6.90 -2.41 -7.02
CA CYS A 170 5.70 -1.61 -6.82
C CYS A 170 5.80 -0.74 -5.57
N VAL A 171 4.83 0.14 -5.33
CA VAL A 171 4.86 1.11 -4.23
C VAL A 171 3.73 0.80 -3.25
N VAL A 172 4.05 0.48 -2.00
CA VAL A 172 3.08 0.42 -0.91
C VAL A 172 2.78 1.86 -0.48
N ILE A 173 1.50 2.22 -0.55
CA ILE A 173 1.01 3.58 -0.30
C ILE A 173 0.05 3.66 0.89
N GLY A 174 -0.34 2.53 1.46
CA GLY A 174 -1.25 2.51 2.59
C GLY A 174 -1.60 1.10 3.05
N LYS A 175 -2.43 1.05 4.09
CA LYS A 175 -2.93 -0.18 4.68
C LYS A 175 -4.43 -0.07 4.88
N THR A 176 -5.18 -1.11 4.54
CA THR A 176 -6.62 -1.18 4.77
C THR A 176 -6.92 -1.43 6.27
N LEU A 177 -8.14 -1.19 6.68
CA LEU A 177 -8.59 -1.51 8.03
C LEU A 177 -8.53 -3.03 8.34
N THR A 178 -8.56 -3.86 7.29
CA THR A 178 -8.44 -5.32 7.40
C THR A 178 -7.00 -5.82 7.48
N GLY A 179 -6.01 -4.90 7.35
CA GLY A 179 -4.59 -5.22 7.44
C GLY A 179 -3.93 -5.60 6.11
N ASP A 180 -4.66 -5.48 4.99
CA ASP A 180 -4.11 -5.65 3.65
C ASP A 180 -3.43 -4.35 3.17
N TYR A 181 -2.57 -4.42 2.17
CA TYR A 181 -1.81 -3.26 1.72
C TYR A 181 -2.39 -2.67 0.44
N VAL A 182 -2.42 -1.33 0.38
CA VAL A 182 -2.78 -0.57 -0.81
C VAL A 182 -1.51 -0.26 -1.58
N VAL A 183 -1.50 -0.60 -2.86
CA VAL A 183 -0.31 -0.61 -3.70
C VAL A 183 -0.54 0.16 -5.00
N ASN A 184 0.41 0.99 -5.38
CA ASN A 184 0.55 1.45 -6.75
C ASN A 184 1.49 0.51 -7.50
N ASP A 185 0.95 -0.36 -8.33
CA ASP A 185 1.72 -1.29 -9.14
C ASP A 185 1.83 -0.78 -10.58
N PRO A 186 3.02 -0.39 -11.06
CA PRO A 186 3.19 0.22 -12.36
C PRO A 186 2.90 -0.71 -13.55
N TYR A 187 2.75 -2.01 -13.32
CA TYR A 187 2.47 -2.99 -14.36
C TYR A 187 0.98 -3.35 -14.46
N GLY A 188 0.16 -2.99 -13.48
CA GLY A 188 -1.27 -3.31 -13.39
C GLY A 188 -1.64 -3.99 -12.08
N ASP A 189 -2.74 -4.73 -12.05
CA ASP A 189 -3.17 -5.46 -10.86
C ASP A 189 -2.68 -6.91 -10.87
N LEU A 190 -1.89 -7.28 -9.86
CA LEU A 190 -1.44 -8.67 -9.66
C LEU A 190 -2.60 -9.64 -9.42
N ASN A 191 -3.70 -9.17 -8.82
CA ASN A 191 -4.84 -10.04 -8.47
C ASN A 191 -5.54 -10.59 -9.71
N ASP A 192 -5.51 -9.87 -10.83
CA ASP A 192 -6.08 -10.31 -12.12
C ASP A 192 -5.00 -10.88 -13.07
N GLY A 193 -3.77 -11.05 -12.59
CA GLY A 193 -2.65 -11.53 -13.39
C GLY A 193 -2.18 -10.54 -14.46
N TYR A 194 -2.42 -9.24 -14.27
CA TYR A 194 -2.08 -8.17 -15.21
C TYR A 194 -2.79 -8.27 -16.56
N THR A 195 -4.00 -8.83 -16.57
CA THR A 195 -4.77 -9.05 -17.81
C THR A 195 -5.72 -7.92 -18.14
N SER A 196 -6.01 -7.05 -17.17
CA SER A 196 -6.89 -5.89 -17.32
C SER A 196 -6.10 -4.61 -17.63
N SER A 197 -6.76 -3.46 -17.46
CA SER A 197 -6.12 -2.16 -17.62
C SER A 197 -4.96 -1.98 -16.65
N VAL A 198 -3.83 -1.44 -17.14
CA VAL A 198 -2.68 -1.08 -16.29
C VAL A 198 -3.08 -0.10 -15.17
N TYR A 199 -4.10 0.72 -15.39
CA TYR A 199 -4.60 1.65 -14.37
C TYR A 199 -5.28 0.97 -13.17
N ASN A 200 -5.61 -0.33 -13.26
CA ASN A 200 -6.08 -1.12 -12.11
C ASN A 200 -4.97 -1.33 -11.06
N GLY A 201 -3.72 -1.13 -11.43
CA GLY A 201 -2.60 -1.11 -10.49
C GLY A 201 -2.57 0.11 -9.58
N LYS A 202 -3.34 1.17 -9.87
CA LYS A 202 -3.46 2.35 -9.02
C LYS A 202 -4.31 2.04 -7.79
N GLY A 203 -3.70 1.96 -6.61
CA GLY A 203 -4.41 1.67 -5.38
C GLY A 203 -4.94 0.22 -5.30
N ALA A 204 -4.32 -0.72 -6.01
CA ALA A 204 -4.66 -2.13 -5.93
C ALA A 204 -4.49 -2.65 -4.49
N ILE A 205 -5.39 -3.53 -4.04
CA ILE A 205 -5.32 -4.08 -2.69
C ILE A 205 -4.67 -5.47 -2.75
N TYR A 206 -3.47 -5.57 -2.20
CA TYR A 206 -2.75 -6.82 -2.08
C TYR A 206 -2.91 -7.41 -0.69
N LYS A 207 -3.52 -8.60 -0.61
CA LYS A 207 -3.70 -9.29 0.67
C LYS A 207 -2.36 -9.51 1.36
N ARG A 208 -2.31 -9.27 2.66
CA ARG A 208 -1.11 -9.54 3.47
C ARG A 208 -0.61 -10.97 3.27
N SER A 209 -1.51 -11.97 3.24
CA SER A 209 -1.16 -13.38 3.02
C SER A 209 -0.56 -13.67 1.63
N VAL A 210 -0.89 -12.87 0.61
CA VAL A 210 -0.26 -12.93 -0.72
C VAL A 210 1.13 -12.33 -0.67
N LEU A 211 1.31 -11.19 -0.02
CA LEU A 211 2.61 -10.54 0.14
C LEU A 211 3.57 -11.39 1.01
N GLU A 212 3.09 -12.10 2.02
CA GLU A 212 3.90 -13.05 2.79
C GLU A 212 4.56 -14.12 1.90
N LYS A 213 3.92 -14.52 0.82
CA LYS A 213 4.48 -15.50 -0.13
C LYS A 213 5.33 -14.86 -1.22
N ARG A 214 5.02 -13.61 -1.60
CA ARG A 214 5.62 -12.96 -2.77
C ARG A 214 6.68 -11.91 -2.41
N TRP A 215 6.63 -11.34 -1.22
CA TRP A 215 7.56 -10.31 -0.76
C TRP A 215 8.52 -10.82 0.34
N THR A 216 8.04 -11.68 1.25
CA THR A 216 8.84 -12.24 2.34
C THR A 216 8.91 -13.78 2.26
N PRO A 217 9.28 -14.36 1.10
CA PRO A 217 9.19 -15.83 0.88
C PRO A 217 10.10 -16.65 1.80
N ASP A 218 11.20 -16.07 2.27
CA ASP A 218 12.23 -16.72 3.08
C ASP A 218 12.10 -16.37 4.58
N GLY A 219 10.95 -15.79 4.99
CA GLY A 219 10.64 -15.48 6.39
C GLY A 219 10.34 -14.00 6.64
N PRO A 220 9.94 -13.65 7.87
CA PRO A 220 9.34 -12.35 8.21
C PRO A 220 10.21 -11.12 7.91
N THR A 221 11.53 -11.29 7.83
CA THR A 221 12.50 -10.22 7.57
C THR A 221 13.25 -10.40 6.25
N SER A 222 12.66 -11.12 5.30
CA SER A 222 13.26 -11.36 3.98
C SER A 222 12.73 -10.41 2.90
N GLY A 223 11.91 -9.44 3.25
CA GLY A 223 11.39 -8.46 2.32
C GLY A 223 12.49 -7.59 1.73
N TRP A 224 12.40 -7.31 0.42
CA TRP A 224 13.33 -6.39 -0.22
C TRP A 224 12.60 -5.16 -0.75
N GLY A 225 13.26 -4.01 -0.66
CA GLY A 225 12.64 -2.76 -1.06
C GLY A 225 13.47 -1.53 -0.70
N ARG A 226 12.91 -0.38 -0.95
CA ARG A 226 13.51 0.92 -0.73
C ARG A 226 12.69 1.73 0.25
N ILE A 227 13.33 2.22 1.29
CA ILE A 227 12.80 3.18 2.26
C ILE A 227 13.41 4.56 2.02
N PHE A 228 12.71 5.59 2.45
CA PHE A 228 13.07 6.99 2.23
C PHE A 228 13.35 7.71 3.54
N GLN A 229 14.45 8.45 3.58
CA GLN A 229 14.88 9.23 4.75
C GLN A 229 14.49 10.71 4.57
N VAL A 230 13.22 10.94 4.26
CA VAL A 230 12.66 12.28 4.00
C VAL A 230 11.52 12.52 4.98
N LYS A 231 11.51 13.67 5.64
CA LYS A 231 10.34 14.14 6.40
C LYS A 231 9.45 14.94 5.44
N LYS A 232 8.18 14.67 5.46
CA LYS A 232 7.18 15.46 4.75
C LYS A 232 6.59 16.52 5.67
#